data_bdc9c1013b6341d8b62720b9967f91ca
#
_entry.id   bdc9c1013b6341d8b62720b9967f91ca
#
_cell.length_a   1.000
_cell.length_b   1.000
_cell.length_c   1.000
_cell.angle_alpha   90.00
_cell.angle_beta   90.00
_cell.angle_gamma   90.00
#
_symmetry.space_group_name_H-M   'P 1'
#
loop_
_entity.id
_entity.type
_entity.pdbx_description
1 polymer ?
#
loop_
_entity_poly.entity_id
_entity_poly.type
_entity_poly.pdbx_seq_one_letter_code
_entity_poly.pdbx_strand_id
1 'polypeptide(L)'
;HRAAQRADQIQHTGHAAEKNLKGFEVLDVNREIGYIQRLNAAIADFGVTALGYEEHYLTAEEYFHYAEKLNAKLVPFHKPIYAFRATKEDWELELMRKAQAITDRAFAEVITRIKPGMTELELQAELIYCMYKNGGTGLAFDPIVVSGPNTSLPHGVAGERVIQKGDFVTMDFGASYMGYCSDMTRTVAVGYATDEMKHVYDTVLKAQLTAIAATKAGVPGKDIDGTARKVIADAGY
;
A
#
# COMPACT_ATOMS: atom_id res chain seq x y z
N HIS A 1 8.00 -3.72 -9.84
CA HIS A 1 8.72 -2.54 -9.34
C HIS A 1 9.33 -2.80 -7.95
N ARG A 2 8.59 -3.33 -6.96
CA ARG A 2 9.18 -3.70 -5.65
C ARG A 2 10.15 -4.89 -5.74
N ALA A 3 9.94 -5.81 -6.66
CA ALA A 3 10.93 -6.85 -6.97
C ALA A 3 12.19 -6.25 -7.61
N ALA A 4 12.04 -5.26 -8.50
CA ALA A 4 13.17 -4.52 -9.08
C ALA A 4 13.84 -3.61 -8.04
N GLN A 5 13.10 -2.92 -7.16
CA GLN A 5 13.67 -2.16 -6.03
C GLN A 5 14.33 -3.08 -5.00
N ARG A 6 13.82 -4.31 -4.78
CA ARG A 6 14.53 -5.33 -3.99
C ARG A 6 15.79 -5.83 -4.69
N ALA A 7 15.77 -6.00 -6.00
CA ALA A 7 16.95 -6.31 -6.78
C ALA A 7 17.98 -5.17 -6.65
N ASP A 8 17.55 -3.92 -6.72
CA ASP A 8 18.39 -2.73 -6.56
C ASP A 8 18.99 -2.60 -5.15
N GLN A 9 18.23 -2.91 -4.09
CA GLN A 9 18.76 -2.99 -2.71
C GLN A 9 19.65 -4.23 -2.47
N ILE A 10 19.51 -5.28 -3.25
CA ILE A 10 20.33 -6.50 -3.21
C ILE A 10 21.61 -6.33 -4.04
N GLN A 11 21.69 -5.33 -4.92
CA GLN A 11 22.86 -5.08 -5.79
C GLN A 11 24.18 -4.83 -5.02
N HIS A 12 24.16 -4.64 -3.72
CA HIS A 12 25.40 -4.56 -2.92
C HIS A 12 26.01 -5.91 -2.53
N THR A 13 25.32 -7.05 -2.80
CA THR A 13 25.94 -8.37 -2.63
C THR A 13 25.31 -9.35 -3.64
N GLY A 14 25.97 -9.60 -4.77
CA GLY A 14 25.56 -10.60 -5.78
C GLY A 14 25.16 -11.95 -5.17
N HIS A 15 25.80 -12.35 -4.07
CA HIS A 15 25.48 -13.53 -3.25
C HIS A 15 24.07 -13.57 -2.65
N ALA A 16 23.47 -12.43 -2.33
CA ALA A 16 22.12 -12.39 -1.79
C ALA A 16 21.05 -12.50 -2.89
N ALA A 17 21.32 -11.98 -4.08
CA ALA A 17 20.46 -12.12 -5.24
C ALA A 17 20.40 -13.59 -5.72
N GLU A 18 21.53 -14.27 -5.84
CA GLU A 18 21.62 -15.68 -6.23
C GLU A 18 20.84 -16.61 -5.29
N LYS A 19 20.84 -16.32 -3.98
CA LYS A 19 20.11 -17.13 -2.99
C LYS A 19 18.59 -16.96 -3.06
N ASN A 20 18.10 -15.80 -3.49
CA ASN A 20 16.69 -15.44 -3.42
C ASN A 20 15.95 -15.51 -4.75
N LEU A 21 16.66 -15.55 -5.87
CA LEU A 21 16.08 -15.59 -7.22
C LEU A 21 16.22 -17.01 -7.80
N LYS A 22 15.11 -17.73 -7.91
CA LYS A 22 15.05 -19.04 -8.58
C LYS A 22 14.62 -18.86 -10.03
N GLY A 23 15.36 -19.47 -10.97
CA GLY A 23 15.02 -19.41 -12.39
C GLY A 23 15.43 -18.12 -13.10
N PHE A 24 16.29 -17.31 -12.47
CA PHE A 24 16.87 -16.11 -13.06
C PHE A 24 18.39 -16.23 -13.12
N GLU A 25 18.97 -15.72 -14.19
CA GLU A 25 20.40 -15.48 -14.28
C GLU A 25 20.70 -14.12 -13.64
N VAL A 26 21.63 -14.10 -12.70
CA VAL A 26 22.07 -12.87 -12.01
C VAL A 26 23.34 -12.38 -12.69
N LEU A 27 23.27 -11.21 -13.31
CA LEU A 27 24.40 -10.57 -13.97
C LEU A 27 24.98 -9.48 -13.08
N ASP A 28 26.24 -9.63 -12.70
CA ASP A 28 26.95 -8.64 -11.89
C ASP A 28 27.22 -7.35 -12.68
N VAL A 29 26.96 -6.22 -12.03
CA VAL A 29 27.38 -4.89 -12.48
C VAL A 29 28.54 -4.46 -11.60
N ASN A 30 29.66 -4.07 -12.22
CA ASN A 30 30.86 -3.64 -11.54
C ASN A 30 31.47 -2.40 -12.20
N ARG A 31 32.68 -1.97 -11.75
CA ARG A 31 33.35 -0.78 -12.29
C ARG A 31 33.80 -0.94 -13.75
N GLU A 32 33.99 -2.16 -14.23
CA GLU A 32 34.45 -2.45 -15.61
C GLU A 32 33.25 -2.60 -16.55
N ILE A 33 32.14 -3.22 -16.06
CA ILE A 33 30.94 -3.45 -16.86
C ILE A 33 29.74 -2.84 -16.14
N GLY A 34 29.33 -1.67 -16.62
CA GLY A 34 28.18 -0.93 -16.09
C GLY A 34 26.82 -1.50 -16.51
N TYR A 35 25.77 -0.99 -15.88
CA TYR A 35 24.40 -1.42 -16.11
C TYR A 35 23.96 -1.32 -17.60
N ILE A 36 24.29 -0.19 -18.24
CA ILE A 36 23.97 0.04 -19.66
C ILE A 36 24.66 -0.97 -20.56
N GLN A 37 25.92 -1.31 -20.28
CA GLN A 37 26.64 -2.33 -21.06
C GLN A 37 26.02 -3.71 -20.93
N ARG A 38 25.57 -4.08 -19.72
CA ARG A 38 24.86 -5.36 -19.48
C ARG A 38 23.53 -5.40 -20.22
N LEU A 39 22.75 -4.30 -20.14
CA LEU A 39 21.49 -4.20 -20.87
C LEU A 39 21.68 -4.30 -22.37
N ASN A 40 22.68 -3.60 -22.94
CA ASN A 40 22.94 -3.64 -24.37
C ASN A 40 23.44 -5.01 -24.82
N ALA A 41 24.21 -5.72 -24.00
CA ALA A 41 24.58 -7.11 -24.28
C ALA A 41 23.34 -8.02 -24.31
N ALA A 42 22.46 -7.95 -23.32
CA ALA A 42 21.20 -8.70 -23.31
C ALA A 42 20.28 -8.33 -24.50
N ILE A 43 20.17 -7.05 -24.84
CA ILE A 43 19.41 -6.57 -26.01
C ILE A 43 19.94 -7.24 -27.29
N ALA A 44 21.26 -7.33 -27.45
CA ALA A 44 21.90 -7.94 -28.60
C ALA A 44 21.69 -9.47 -28.60
N ASP A 45 21.92 -10.13 -27.46
CA ASP A 45 21.83 -11.59 -27.33
C ASP A 45 20.41 -12.11 -27.58
N PHE A 46 19.40 -11.36 -27.16
CA PHE A 46 17.99 -11.71 -27.40
C PHE A 46 17.40 -11.10 -28.68
N GLY A 47 18.17 -10.33 -29.45
CA GLY A 47 17.68 -9.66 -30.68
C GLY A 47 16.55 -8.66 -30.42
N VAL A 48 16.57 -7.99 -29.28
CA VAL A 48 15.52 -7.04 -28.85
C VAL A 48 15.63 -5.75 -29.65
N THR A 49 14.55 -5.35 -30.34
CA THR A 49 14.48 -4.07 -31.07
C THR A 49 13.67 -3.02 -30.35
N ALA A 50 12.76 -3.42 -29.44
CA ALA A 50 11.95 -2.55 -28.61
C ALA A 50 11.94 -3.05 -27.15
N LEU A 51 12.21 -2.15 -26.22
CA LEU A 51 12.23 -2.43 -24.79
C LEU A 51 11.08 -1.69 -24.10
N GLY A 52 10.23 -2.44 -23.41
CA GLY A 52 9.12 -1.89 -22.65
C GLY A 52 9.61 -1.24 -21.34
N TYR A 53 9.06 -0.08 -21.01
CA TYR A 53 9.31 0.58 -19.73
C TYR A 53 8.01 1.01 -19.06
N GLU A 54 8.04 1.11 -17.73
CA GLU A 54 6.91 1.59 -16.94
C GLU A 54 7.01 3.11 -16.77
N GLU A 55 6.23 3.85 -17.56
CA GLU A 55 6.27 5.31 -17.65
C GLU A 55 5.88 6.05 -16.37
N HIS A 56 5.28 5.35 -15.41
CA HIS A 56 4.93 5.92 -14.11
C HIS A 56 6.08 5.85 -13.07
N TYR A 57 7.15 5.13 -13.39
CA TYR A 57 8.25 4.89 -12.44
C TYR A 57 9.58 5.44 -12.91
N LEU A 58 9.81 5.47 -14.23
CA LEU A 58 11.02 6.10 -14.75
C LEU A 58 10.91 7.62 -14.60
N THR A 59 11.94 8.23 -14.05
CA THR A 59 12.09 9.69 -14.09
C THR A 59 12.38 10.16 -15.51
N ALA A 60 12.16 11.45 -15.79
CA ALA A 60 12.50 12.02 -17.09
C ALA A 60 14.02 11.90 -17.38
N GLU A 61 14.87 12.10 -16.35
CA GLU A 61 16.32 11.95 -16.46
C GLU A 61 16.71 10.53 -16.88
N GLU A 62 16.18 9.53 -16.19
CA GLU A 62 16.42 8.11 -16.49
C GLU A 62 15.94 7.75 -17.91
N TYR A 63 14.75 8.22 -18.29
CA TYR A 63 14.23 7.99 -19.63
C TYR A 63 15.16 8.54 -20.72
N PHE A 64 15.59 9.78 -20.61
CA PHE A 64 16.50 10.38 -21.60
C PHE A 64 17.86 9.70 -21.60
N HIS A 65 18.39 9.34 -20.43
CA HIS A 65 19.62 8.59 -20.31
C HIS A 65 19.54 7.23 -21.01
N TYR A 66 18.48 6.45 -20.77
CA TYR A 66 18.28 5.15 -21.40
C TYR A 66 17.99 5.27 -22.89
N ALA A 67 17.19 6.26 -23.31
CA ALA A 67 16.89 6.49 -24.73
C ALA A 67 18.13 6.84 -25.56
N GLU A 68 19.11 7.52 -24.96
CA GLU A 68 20.41 7.83 -25.58
C GLU A 68 21.36 6.64 -25.62
N LYS A 69 21.37 5.81 -24.57
CA LYS A 69 22.44 4.81 -24.35
C LYS A 69 22.05 3.38 -24.73
N LEU A 70 20.77 3.05 -24.81
CA LEU A 70 20.33 1.70 -25.13
C LEU A 70 20.17 1.48 -26.63
N ASN A 71 20.55 0.30 -27.09
CA ASN A 71 20.46 -0.13 -28.49
C ASN A 71 19.07 -0.69 -28.87
N ALA A 72 18.02 -0.24 -28.20
CA ALA A 72 16.63 -0.62 -28.45
C ALA A 72 15.72 0.58 -28.29
N LYS A 73 14.61 0.62 -29.05
CA LYS A 73 13.60 1.67 -28.92
C LYS A 73 12.84 1.48 -27.60
N LEU A 74 12.78 2.51 -26.77
CA LEU A 74 11.93 2.50 -25.57
C LEU A 74 10.46 2.68 -25.96
N VAL A 75 9.59 1.82 -25.42
CA VAL A 75 8.14 1.88 -25.64
C VAL A 75 7.39 1.83 -24.30
N PRO A 76 6.38 2.68 -24.07
CA PRO A 76 5.56 2.60 -22.86
C PRO A 76 4.90 1.23 -22.75
N PHE A 77 5.03 0.60 -21.58
CA PHE A 77 4.53 -0.76 -21.34
C PHE A 77 3.82 -0.93 -19.99
N HIS A 78 3.48 0.16 -19.34
CA HIS A 78 2.80 0.15 -18.04
C HIS A 78 1.48 -0.64 -18.07
N LYS A 79 0.62 -0.39 -19.07
CA LYS A 79 -0.72 -1.00 -19.14
C LYS A 79 -0.70 -2.54 -19.17
N PRO A 80 0.12 -3.22 -20.00
CA PRO A 80 0.22 -4.67 -19.95
C PRO A 80 0.73 -5.19 -18.61
N ILE A 81 1.76 -4.56 -18.01
CA ILE A 81 2.29 -4.96 -16.70
C ILE A 81 1.23 -4.80 -15.61
N TYR A 82 0.47 -3.69 -15.66
CA TYR A 82 -0.62 -3.46 -14.71
C TYR A 82 -1.73 -4.50 -14.84
N ALA A 83 -2.07 -4.91 -16.07
CA ALA A 83 -3.06 -5.95 -16.31
C ALA A 83 -2.67 -7.31 -15.72
N PHE A 84 -1.39 -7.71 -15.80
CA PHE A 84 -0.88 -8.93 -15.15
C PHE A 84 -1.00 -8.90 -13.64
N ARG A 85 -0.87 -7.71 -13.02
CA ARG A 85 -0.99 -7.52 -11.57
C ARG A 85 -2.44 -7.42 -11.07
N ALA A 86 -3.40 -7.20 -11.97
CA ALA A 86 -4.82 -7.03 -11.61
C ALA A 86 -5.41 -8.33 -11.05
N THR A 87 -5.08 -9.48 -11.65
CA THR A 87 -5.47 -10.80 -11.18
C THR A 87 -4.31 -11.41 -10.39
N LYS A 88 -4.63 -11.97 -9.22
CA LYS A 88 -3.63 -12.54 -8.31
C LYS A 88 -3.71 -14.06 -8.35
N GLU A 89 -2.57 -14.71 -8.33
CA GLU A 89 -2.43 -16.15 -8.11
C GLU A 89 -2.73 -16.52 -6.64
N ASP A 90 -3.04 -17.77 -6.37
CA ASP A 90 -3.41 -18.23 -5.02
C ASP A 90 -2.31 -17.94 -3.97
N TRP A 91 -1.04 -18.10 -4.33
CA TRP A 91 0.08 -17.79 -3.43
C TRP A 91 0.20 -16.28 -3.14
N GLU A 92 -0.18 -15.41 -4.09
CA GLU A 92 -0.23 -13.95 -3.88
C GLU A 92 -1.36 -13.59 -2.91
N LEU A 93 -2.54 -14.22 -3.09
CA LEU A 93 -3.67 -14.06 -2.17
C LEU A 93 -3.32 -14.48 -0.75
N GLU A 94 -2.54 -15.56 -0.58
CA GLU A 94 -2.04 -15.97 0.75
C GLU A 94 -1.12 -14.93 1.39
N LEU A 95 -0.26 -14.27 0.62
CA LEU A 95 0.59 -13.18 1.13
C LEU A 95 -0.25 -11.93 1.50
N MET A 96 -1.28 -11.61 0.71
CA MET A 96 -2.23 -10.54 1.05
C MET A 96 -3.00 -10.85 2.34
N ARG A 97 -3.49 -12.10 2.51
CA ARG A 97 -4.15 -12.54 3.75
C ARG A 97 -3.22 -12.45 4.96
N LYS A 98 -1.94 -12.79 4.80
CA LYS A 98 -0.96 -12.63 5.88
C LYS A 98 -0.71 -11.16 6.22
N ALA A 99 -0.61 -10.28 5.23
CA ALA A 99 -0.50 -8.84 5.45
C ALA A 99 -1.73 -8.33 6.22
N GLN A 100 -2.95 -8.74 5.83
CA GLN A 100 -4.18 -8.37 6.53
C GLN A 100 -4.21 -8.91 7.97
N ALA A 101 -3.85 -10.17 8.19
CA ALA A 101 -3.82 -10.75 9.53
C ALA A 101 -2.81 -10.07 10.48
N ILE A 102 -1.71 -9.52 9.94
CA ILE A 102 -0.78 -8.68 10.72
C ILE A 102 -1.47 -7.40 11.14
N THR A 103 -2.16 -6.73 10.22
CA THR A 103 -2.90 -5.49 10.46
C THR A 103 -4.03 -5.70 11.47
N ASP A 104 -4.78 -6.80 11.37
CA ASP A 104 -5.84 -7.15 12.33
C ASP A 104 -5.29 -7.34 13.75
N ARG A 105 -4.16 -8.06 13.89
CA ARG A 105 -3.51 -8.23 15.20
C ARG A 105 -2.95 -6.92 15.75
N ALA A 106 -2.36 -6.10 14.89
CA ALA A 106 -1.85 -4.78 15.28
C ALA A 106 -2.98 -3.89 15.81
N PHE A 107 -4.14 -3.91 15.15
CA PHE A 107 -5.33 -3.19 15.61
C PHE A 107 -5.81 -3.70 16.96
N ALA A 108 -6.00 -5.01 17.12
CA ALA A 108 -6.46 -5.62 18.36
C ALA A 108 -5.53 -5.28 19.54
N GLU A 109 -4.24 -5.10 19.28
CA GLU A 109 -3.26 -4.72 20.29
C GLU A 109 -3.27 -3.21 20.57
N VAL A 110 -3.26 -2.37 19.55
CA VAL A 110 -3.16 -0.91 19.70
C VAL A 110 -4.40 -0.32 20.39
N ILE A 111 -5.61 -0.84 20.13
CA ILE A 111 -6.84 -0.34 20.79
C ILE A 111 -6.81 -0.46 22.31
N THR A 112 -6.06 -1.42 22.86
CA THR A 112 -5.90 -1.58 24.30
C THR A 112 -4.96 -0.54 24.92
N ARG A 113 -4.22 0.20 24.09
CA ARG A 113 -3.23 1.20 24.51
C ARG A 113 -3.75 2.62 24.40
N ILE A 114 -4.85 2.82 23.66
CA ILE A 114 -5.45 4.15 23.47
C ILE A 114 -5.97 4.67 24.79
N LYS A 115 -5.53 5.87 25.18
CA LYS A 115 -6.00 6.55 26.40
C LYS A 115 -6.00 8.06 26.19
N PRO A 116 -6.89 8.78 26.87
CA PRO A 116 -6.83 10.23 26.92
C PRO A 116 -5.46 10.72 27.42
N GLY A 117 -4.96 11.80 26.83
CA GLY A 117 -3.66 12.38 27.14
C GLY A 117 -2.53 12.00 26.20
N MET A 118 -2.70 10.96 25.37
CA MET A 118 -1.78 10.67 24.27
C MET A 118 -1.96 11.68 23.13
N THR A 119 -0.91 11.97 22.41
CA THR A 119 -1.00 12.67 21.13
C THR A 119 -1.32 11.72 19.98
N GLU A 120 -1.80 12.26 18.86
CA GLU A 120 -2.00 11.48 17.62
C GLU A 120 -0.68 10.85 17.14
N LEU A 121 0.44 11.57 17.24
CA LEU A 121 1.78 11.07 16.90
C LEU A 121 2.22 9.89 17.78
N GLU A 122 1.99 9.98 19.09
CA GLU A 122 2.31 8.87 20.02
C GLU A 122 1.49 7.62 19.66
N LEU A 123 0.21 7.78 19.36
CA LEU A 123 -0.64 6.65 18.96
C LEU A 123 -0.22 6.07 17.60
N GLN A 124 0.15 6.93 16.64
CA GLN A 124 0.69 6.47 15.36
C GLN A 124 1.97 5.64 15.55
N ALA A 125 2.88 6.09 16.40
CA ALA A 125 4.11 5.35 16.70
C ALA A 125 3.81 3.97 17.33
N GLU A 126 2.86 3.89 18.26
CA GLU A 126 2.40 2.64 18.85
C GLU A 126 1.79 1.70 17.80
N LEU A 127 0.98 2.22 16.91
CA LEU A 127 0.36 1.45 15.81
C LEU A 127 1.43 0.88 14.86
N ILE A 128 2.41 1.69 14.48
CA ILE A 128 3.54 1.28 13.63
C ILE A 128 4.34 0.17 14.34
N TYR A 129 4.63 0.36 15.63
CA TYR A 129 5.30 -0.66 16.44
C TYR A 129 4.52 -1.98 16.48
N CYS A 130 3.20 -1.92 16.66
CA CYS A 130 2.36 -3.11 16.66
C CYS A 130 2.39 -3.84 15.31
N MET A 131 2.41 -3.12 14.18
CA MET A 131 2.52 -3.76 12.86
C MET A 131 3.83 -4.51 12.69
N TYR A 132 4.97 -3.91 13.02
CA TYR A 132 6.27 -4.58 12.95
C TYR A 132 6.40 -5.74 13.93
N LYS A 133 5.95 -5.55 15.18
CA LYS A 133 5.93 -6.60 16.21
C LYS A 133 5.14 -7.84 15.79
N ASN A 134 4.05 -7.63 15.04
CA ASN A 134 3.21 -8.71 14.54
C ASN A 134 3.71 -9.33 13.21
N GLY A 135 4.90 -8.97 12.76
CA GLY A 135 5.60 -9.59 11.63
C GLY A 135 5.48 -8.84 10.30
N GLY A 136 5.04 -7.58 10.32
CA GLY A 136 5.11 -6.71 9.15
C GLY A 136 6.55 -6.47 8.71
N THR A 137 6.81 -6.53 7.41
CA THR A 137 8.13 -6.23 6.83
C THR A 137 8.28 -4.78 6.40
N GLY A 138 7.21 -4.01 6.56
CA GLY A 138 7.13 -2.58 6.23
C GLY A 138 5.71 -2.08 6.42
N LEU A 139 5.52 -0.80 6.17
CA LEU A 139 4.21 -0.17 6.08
C LEU A 139 3.71 -0.26 4.63
N ALA A 140 2.40 -0.41 4.45
CA ALA A 140 1.77 -0.36 3.12
C ALA A 140 1.77 1.07 2.56
N PHE A 141 1.54 2.03 3.46
CA PHE A 141 1.55 3.48 3.26
C PHE A 141 1.80 4.16 4.62
N ASP A 142 1.99 5.47 4.62
CA ASP A 142 2.13 6.24 5.86
C ASP A 142 0.79 6.24 6.62
N PRO A 143 0.72 5.68 7.85
CA PRO A 143 -0.54 5.56 8.56
C PRO A 143 -1.15 6.92 8.90
N ILE A 144 -2.45 7.05 8.74
CA ILE A 144 -3.24 8.18 9.23
C ILE A 144 -3.76 7.83 10.63
N VAL A 145 -3.49 8.68 11.61
CA VAL A 145 -4.03 8.57 12.96
C VAL A 145 -4.49 9.95 13.39
N VAL A 146 -5.78 10.17 13.39
CA VAL A 146 -6.39 11.48 13.67
C VAL A 146 -7.52 11.34 14.68
N SER A 147 -7.79 12.41 15.45
CA SER A 147 -8.73 12.37 16.56
C SER A 147 -9.65 13.59 16.61
N GLY A 148 -10.84 13.43 17.21
CA GLY A 148 -11.83 14.48 17.38
C GLY A 148 -12.15 15.19 16.06
N PRO A 149 -12.06 16.54 15.96
CA PRO A 149 -12.34 17.26 14.73
C PRO A 149 -11.50 16.84 13.53
N ASN A 150 -10.27 16.37 13.75
CA ASN A 150 -9.37 15.95 12.67
C ASN A 150 -9.89 14.70 11.93
N THR A 151 -10.80 13.93 12.54
CA THR A 151 -11.38 12.73 11.88
C THR A 151 -12.25 13.07 10.66
N SER A 152 -12.59 14.34 10.46
CA SER A 152 -13.25 14.82 9.24
C SER A 152 -12.30 14.98 8.04
N LEU A 153 -11.00 14.85 8.26
CA LEU A 153 -9.96 15.00 7.23
C LEU A 153 -9.56 13.63 6.68
N PRO A 154 -9.99 13.24 5.47
CA PRO A 154 -9.72 11.90 4.93
C PRO A 154 -8.23 11.62 4.71
N HIS A 155 -7.42 12.66 4.54
CA HIS A 155 -5.96 12.58 4.42
C HIS A 155 -5.27 13.38 5.54
N GLY A 156 -5.83 13.29 6.75
CA GLY A 156 -5.26 13.94 7.92
C GLY A 156 -3.89 13.36 8.27
N VAL A 157 -3.02 14.20 8.80
CA VAL A 157 -1.69 13.80 9.27
C VAL A 157 -1.68 13.86 10.79
N ALA A 158 -1.18 12.80 11.43
CA ALA A 158 -1.03 12.76 12.88
C ALA A 158 -0.18 13.93 13.37
N GLY A 159 -0.64 14.60 14.41
CA GLY A 159 0.00 15.79 14.96
C GLY A 159 0.10 15.77 16.50
N GLU A 160 0.41 16.93 17.04
CA GLU A 160 0.55 17.18 18.49
C GLU A 160 -0.82 17.24 19.21
N ARG A 161 -1.94 17.06 18.50
CA ARG A 161 -3.25 17.08 19.14
C ARG A 161 -3.35 15.99 20.17
N VAL A 162 -3.74 16.38 21.38
CA VAL A 162 -3.96 15.45 22.51
C VAL A 162 -5.34 14.83 22.39
N ILE A 163 -5.39 13.52 22.36
CA ILE A 163 -6.62 12.71 22.35
C ILE A 163 -7.38 12.91 23.66
N GLN A 164 -8.67 13.19 23.54
CA GLN A 164 -9.54 13.48 24.69
C GLN A 164 -10.61 12.42 24.86
N LYS A 165 -11.14 12.31 26.09
CA LYS A 165 -12.32 11.50 26.35
C LYS A 165 -13.54 12.07 25.59
N GLY A 166 -14.21 11.23 24.85
CA GLY A 166 -15.31 11.61 23.95
C GLY A 166 -14.89 11.86 22.51
N ASP A 167 -13.59 11.77 22.17
CA ASP A 167 -13.14 11.83 20.79
C ASP A 167 -13.45 10.52 20.05
N PHE A 168 -13.74 10.62 18.74
CA PHE A 168 -13.41 9.56 17.81
C PHE A 168 -11.91 9.60 17.52
N VAL A 169 -11.34 8.43 17.31
CA VAL A 169 -10.00 8.24 16.74
C VAL A 169 -10.16 7.40 15.49
N THR A 170 -9.80 7.96 14.36
CA THR A 170 -9.76 7.26 13.07
C THR A 170 -8.31 6.89 12.76
N MET A 171 -8.11 5.60 12.52
CA MET A 171 -6.83 5.02 12.14
C MET A 171 -6.98 4.37 10.76
N ASP A 172 -6.19 4.83 9.80
CA ASP A 172 -6.09 4.27 8.44
C ASP A 172 -4.66 3.79 8.23
N PHE A 173 -4.47 2.49 8.06
CA PHE A 173 -3.17 1.86 8.15
C PHE A 173 -3.15 0.49 7.47
N GLY A 174 -1.96 0.06 7.11
CA GLY A 174 -1.75 -1.24 6.52
C GLY A 174 -0.31 -1.72 6.68
N ALA A 175 -0.15 -3.03 6.88
CA ALA A 175 1.15 -3.68 6.91
C ALA A 175 1.55 -4.17 5.51
N SER A 176 2.85 -4.14 5.24
CA SER A 176 3.45 -4.85 4.12
C SER A 176 4.04 -6.17 4.61
N TYR A 177 3.78 -7.25 3.88
CA TYR A 177 4.38 -8.56 4.12
C TYR A 177 4.86 -9.19 2.82
N MET A 178 6.16 -9.46 2.72
CA MET A 178 6.77 -10.07 1.52
C MET A 178 6.41 -9.36 0.21
N GLY A 179 6.23 -8.02 0.24
CA GLY A 179 5.90 -7.20 -0.91
C GLY A 179 4.41 -7.02 -1.19
N TYR A 180 3.53 -7.69 -0.44
CA TYR A 180 2.07 -7.52 -0.51
C TYR A 180 1.58 -6.66 0.65
N CYS A 181 0.52 -5.88 0.41
CA CYS A 181 0.02 -4.88 1.33
C CYS A 181 -1.40 -5.21 1.77
N SER A 182 -1.72 -4.86 3.02
CA SER A 182 -3.08 -4.68 3.51
C SER A 182 -3.44 -3.21 3.58
N ASP A 183 -4.72 -2.94 3.73
CA ASP A 183 -5.29 -1.61 3.83
C ASP A 183 -6.55 -1.69 4.70
N MET A 184 -6.60 -0.94 5.79
CA MET A 184 -7.70 -1.01 6.76
C MET A 184 -7.90 0.32 7.48
N THR A 185 -9.14 0.83 7.43
CA THR A 185 -9.55 1.96 8.26
C THR A 185 -10.42 1.49 9.43
N ARG A 186 -10.17 1.99 10.64
CA ARG A 186 -10.99 1.76 11.83
C ARG A 186 -11.16 3.05 12.62
N THR A 187 -12.40 3.28 13.09
CA THR A 187 -12.74 4.38 13.99
C THR A 187 -13.21 3.83 15.33
N VAL A 188 -12.68 4.36 16.41
CA VAL A 188 -13.04 3.98 17.78
C VAL A 188 -13.37 5.22 18.61
N ALA A 189 -14.23 5.08 19.62
CA ALA A 189 -14.54 6.14 20.57
C ALA A 189 -13.67 6.01 21.83
N VAL A 190 -13.14 7.11 22.33
CA VAL A 190 -12.34 7.16 23.54
C VAL A 190 -13.23 7.44 24.75
N GLY A 191 -13.56 6.39 25.46
CA GLY A 191 -14.38 6.44 26.67
C GLY A 191 -15.89 6.42 26.41
N TYR A 192 -16.44 7.32 25.61
CA TYR A 192 -17.87 7.34 25.23
C TYR A 192 -18.06 7.94 23.84
N ALA A 193 -19.19 7.63 23.23
CA ALA A 193 -19.69 8.29 22.01
C ALA A 193 -21.05 8.90 22.29
N THR A 194 -21.33 10.11 21.75
CA THR A 194 -22.66 10.72 21.77
C THR A 194 -23.62 9.95 20.85
N ASP A 195 -24.92 10.18 20.98
CA ASP A 195 -25.89 9.53 20.11
C ASP A 195 -25.77 10.00 18.65
N GLU A 196 -25.37 11.23 18.42
CA GLU A 196 -25.04 11.74 17.07
C GLU A 196 -23.84 11.00 16.49
N MET A 197 -22.76 10.85 17.25
CA MET A 197 -21.57 10.11 16.81
C MET A 197 -21.91 8.65 16.45
N LYS A 198 -22.73 7.99 17.28
CA LYS A 198 -23.20 6.63 16.99
C LYS A 198 -24.03 6.59 15.71
N HIS A 199 -24.95 7.54 15.53
CA HIS A 199 -25.79 7.62 14.35
C HIS A 199 -24.95 7.77 13.06
N VAL A 200 -23.98 8.68 13.06
CA VAL A 200 -23.04 8.85 11.94
C VAL A 200 -22.26 7.57 11.68
N TYR A 201 -21.68 6.98 12.73
CA TYR A 201 -20.91 5.74 12.62
C TYR A 201 -21.75 4.58 12.04
N ASP A 202 -22.96 4.36 12.54
CA ASP A 202 -23.86 3.31 12.09
C ASP A 202 -24.31 3.54 10.64
N THR A 203 -24.50 4.78 10.23
CA THR A 203 -24.83 5.17 8.85
C THR A 203 -23.67 4.80 7.91
N VAL A 204 -22.44 5.16 8.26
CA VAL A 204 -21.25 4.81 7.47
C VAL A 204 -21.02 3.30 7.42
N LEU A 205 -21.18 2.61 8.55
CA LEU A 205 -21.06 1.16 8.61
C LEU A 205 -22.11 0.47 7.72
N LYS A 206 -23.36 0.93 7.75
CA LYS A 206 -24.41 0.45 6.87
C LYS A 206 -24.08 0.67 5.40
N ALA A 207 -23.57 1.85 5.05
CA ALA A 207 -23.15 2.18 3.68
C ALA A 207 -22.05 1.23 3.19
N GLN A 208 -21.01 1.02 4.02
CA GLN A 208 -19.91 0.11 3.72
C GLN A 208 -20.40 -1.32 3.52
N LEU A 209 -21.17 -1.86 4.45
CA LEU A 209 -21.68 -3.24 4.36
C LEU A 209 -22.59 -3.43 3.14
N THR A 210 -23.38 -2.43 2.79
CA THR A 210 -24.25 -2.46 1.60
C THR A 210 -23.43 -2.48 0.31
N ALA A 211 -22.35 -1.66 0.24
CA ALA A 211 -21.44 -1.66 -0.90
C ALA A 211 -20.66 -2.98 -1.03
N ILE A 212 -20.19 -3.54 0.10
CA ILE A 212 -19.51 -4.85 0.11
C ILE A 212 -20.45 -5.94 -0.44
N ALA A 213 -21.71 -5.97 0.02
CA ALA A 213 -22.71 -6.93 -0.46
C ALA A 213 -23.04 -6.76 -1.95
N ALA A 214 -22.95 -5.55 -2.50
CA ALA A 214 -23.15 -5.26 -3.91
C ALA A 214 -21.94 -5.60 -4.79
N THR A 215 -20.77 -5.81 -4.19
CA THR A 215 -19.51 -6.06 -4.91
C THR A 215 -19.51 -7.45 -5.53
N LYS A 216 -19.51 -7.51 -6.87
CA LYS A 216 -19.47 -8.74 -7.66
C LYS A 216 -18.66 -8.53 -8.93
N ALA A 217 -18.12 -9.60 -9.49
CA ALA A 217 -17.50 -9.57 -10.80
C ALA A 217 -18.46 -9.01 -11.86
N GLY A 218 -17.96 -8.09 -12.70
CA GLY A 218 -18.73 -7.45 -13.76
C GLY A 218 -19.56 -6.22 -13.31
N VAL A 219 -19.65 -5.92 -12.03
CA VAL A 219 -20.30 -4.68 -11.55
C VAL A 219 -19.31 -3.52 -11.64
N PRO A 220 -19.66 -2.41 -12.34
CA PRO A 220 -18.81 -1.25 -12.40
C PRO A 220 -18.58 -0.63 -11.01
N GLY A 221 -17.33 -0.22 -10.71
CA GLY A 221 -16.98 0.39 -9.42
C GLY A 221 -17.83 1.60 -9.06
N LYS A 222 -18.20 2.43 -10.04
CA LYS A 222 -19.11 3.59 -9.85
C LYS A 222 -20.48 3.21 -9.30
N ASP A 223 -20.99 2.02 -9.66
CA ASP A 223 -22.32 1.56 -9.22
C ASP A 223 -22.24 1.06 -7.77
N ILE A 224 -21.11 0.45 -7.40
CA ILE A 224 -20.81 0.04 -6.01
C ILE A 224 -20.66 1.29 -5.13
N ASP A 225 -19.89 2.28 -5.56
CA ASP A 225 -19.74 3.58 -4.87
C ASP A 225 -21.09 4.29 -4.73
N GLY A 226 -21.90 4.32 -5.82
CA GLY A 226 -23.23 4.89 -5.82
C GLY A 226 -24.17 4.24 -4.78
N THR A 227 -24.00 2.95 -4.51
CA THR A 227 -24.76 2.23 -3.49
C THR A 227 -24.45 2.74 -2.09
N ALA A 228 -23.17 2.95 -1.76
CA ALA A 228 -22.76 3.52 -0.47
C ALA A 228 -23.25 4.97 -0.32
N ARG A 229 -23.03 5.81 -1.33
CA ARG A 229 -23.46 7.21 -1.33
C ARG A 229 -24.96 7.37 -1.14
N LYS A 230 -25.75 6.49 -1.76
CA LYS A 230 -27.21 6.52 -1.58
C LYS A 230 -27.61 6.30 -0.12
N VAL A 231 -26.99 5.35 0.58
CA VAL A 231 -27.28 5.09 2.00
C VAL A 231 -26.96 6.33 2.85
N ILE A 232 -25.86 7.02 2.58
CA ILE A 232 -25.43 8.22 3.29
C ILE A 232 -26.41 9.38 2.99
N ALA A 233 -26.76 9.61 1.72
CA ALA A 233 -27.68 10.65 1.31
C ALA A 233 -29.10 10.45 1.86
N ASP A 234 -29.61 9.20 1.86
CA ASP A 234 -30.92 8.86 2.42
C ASP A 234 -30.97 9.11 3.95
N ALA A 235 -29.83 9.13 4.62
CA ALA A 235 -29.70 9.48 6.05
C ALA A 235 -29.54 11.01 6.29
N GLY A 236 -29.50 11.81 5.24
CA GLY A 236 -29.42 13.27 5.34
C GLY A 236 -28.00 13.86 5.38
N TYR A 237 -26.97 13.09 4.99
CA TYR A 237 -25.58 13.51 4.91
C TYR A 237 -25.06 13.67 3.49
#